data_de38d989c9d36b8e6306dd1d9e97c51e
#
_entry.id   de38d989c9d36b8e6306dd1d9e97c51e
#
_cell.length_a   1.000
_cell.length_b   1.000
_cell.length_c   1.000
_cell.angle_alpha   90.00
_cell.angle_beta   90.00
_cell.angle_gamma   90.00
#
_symmetry.space_group_name_H-M   'P 1'
#
loop_
_entity.id
_entity.type
_entity.pdbx_description
1 polymer ?
#
loop_
_entity_poly.entity_id
_entity_poly.type
_entity_poly.pdbx_seq_one_letter_code
_entity_poly.pdbx_strand_id
1 'polypeptide(L)'
;KSKSVEIKPRRMAFDTQSPMNKYAFKNNSLISTFFYALSALFPDGERFFIHSVRNYRDQIKDETLKEQIRGFIGQEAHHGISHEALNNAITNMGFPLDRIVGKLHQRVEFLKKFSPARQLALTVAMEHFTASLAEFLLKNPEILDDADPTVRHMLLWHSVEEIEHKAVAFDVYREHVGDEFLRKRVMVISMISLFARLAMYQVWLLRSQRHFPSWREWKEATVFFWGKKGVLRDNMKGLAKFFKTGFHPWDIDQNYLIENWEEKYPDIAKLQVQ
;
A
#
# COMPACT_ATOMS: atom_id res chain seq x y z
N LYS A 1 23.76 -1.06 -9.56
CA LYS A 1 24.04 -0.50 -8.20
C LYS A 1 22.74 0.10 -7.71
N SER A 2 22.16 -0.44 -6.63
CA SER A 2 21.02 0.18 -5.95
C SER A 2 21.42 1.58 -5.51
N LYS A 3 20.56 2.57 -5.76
CA LYS A 3 20.73 3.89 -5.12
C LYS A 3 20.59 3.66 -3.63
N SER A 4 21.56 4.14 -2.85
CA SER A 4 21.52 4.06 -1.38
C SER A 4 20.52 5.10 -0.87
N VAL A 5 19.27 4.71 -0.73
CA VAL A 5 18.28 5.45 0.08
C VAL A 5 18.35 4.83 1.47
N GLU A 6 18.52 5.67 2.47
CA GLU A 6 18.45 5.23 3.87
C GLU A 6 16.99 4.90 4.20
N ILE A 7 16.72 3.67 4.62
CA ILE A 7 15.37 3.20 4.96
C ILE A 7 15.26 3.16 6.49
N LYS A 8 14.63 4.19 7.05
CA LYS A 8 14.45 4.33 8.51
C LYS A 8 13.02 3.99 8.90
N PRO A 9 12.79 2.93 9.70
CA PRO A 9 11.48 2.68 10.27
C PRO A 9 11.06 3.84 11.21
N ARG A 10 9.85 4.35 11.03
CA ARG A 10 9.28 5.41 11.88
C ARG A 10 8.05 4.89 12.60
N ARG A 11 8.06 4.99 13.92
CA ARG A 11 6.88 4.70 14.72
C ARG A 11 6.04 5.95 14.82
N MET A 12 4.77 5.86 14.39
CA MET A 12 3.85 6.98 14.38
C MET A 12 2.73 6.79 15.40
N ALA A 13 2.29 7.91 16.02
CA ALA A 13 1.17 7.94 16.96
C ALA A 13 -0.06 8.58 16.29
N PHE A 14 -0.73 7.82 15.40
CA PHE A 14 -1.98 8.29 14.81
C PHE A 14 -3.13 8.20 15.82
N ASP A 15 -3.97 9.24 15.84
CA ASP A 15 -5.15 9.26 16.68
C ASP A 15 -6.29 8.45 16.03
N THR A 16 -6.29 7.16 16.31
CA THR A 16 -7.37 6.24 15.88
C THR A 16 -8.46 6.05 16.94
N GLN A 17 -8.37 6.78 18.07
CA GLN A 17 -9.34 6.67 19.18
C GLN A 17 -10.39 7.77 19.10
N SER A 18 -10.07 8.94 18.55
CA SER A 18 -11.02 10.02 18.35
C SER A 18 -12.07 9.65 17.30
N PRO A 19 -13.29 10.18 17.42
CA PRO A 19 -14.35 9.92 16.46
C PRO A 19 -13.94 10.38 15.05
N MET A 20 -13.99 9.46 14.10
CA MET A 20 -13.78 9.75 12.67
C MET A 20 -15.11 9.91 11.93
N ASN A 21 -15.10 10.63 10.81
CA ASN A 21 -16.24 10.66 9.92
C ASN A 21 -16.54 9.27 9.38
N LYS A 22 -17.82 8.88 9.39
CA LYS A 22 -18.24 7.55 8.90
C LYS A 22 -17.75 7.24 7.48
N TYR A 23 -17.66 8.25 6.64
CA TYR A 23 -17.06 8.19 5.31
C TYR A 23 -15.87 9.15 5.28
N ALA A 24 -14.69 8.63 5.59
CA ALA A 24 -13.49 9.43 5.82
C ALA A 24 -12.98 10.20 4.59
N PHE A 25 -13.43 9.86 3.38
CA PHE A 25 -13.03 10.55 2.14
C PHE A 25 -14.21 11.33 1.55
N LYS A 26 -14.12 12.68 1.58
CA LYS A 26 -15.11 13.58 0.97
C LYS A 26 -16.57 13.31 1.37
N ASN A 27 -16.77 12.67 2.50
CA ASN A 27 -18.07 12.12 2.90
C ASN A 27 -18.75 11.28 1.80
N ASN A 28 -17.95 10.63 0.96
CA ASN A 28 -18.39 9.81 -0.17
C ASN A 28 -18.23 8.33 0.17
N SER A 29 -19.33 7.59 0.14
CA SER A 29 -19.34 6.18 0.54
C SER A 29 -18.52 5.27 -0.38
N LEU A 30 -18.53 5.54 -1.69
CA LEU A 30 -17.78 4.76 -2.69
C LEU A 30 -16.26 4.95 -2.52
N ILE A 31 -15.82 6.19 -2.34
CA ILE A 31 -14.40 6.47 -2.15
C ILE A 31 -13.93 5.88 -0.82
N SER A 32 -14.68 6.14 0.26
CA SER A 32 -14.29 5.67 1.61
C SER A 32 -14.26 4.15 1.71
N THR A 33 -15.29 3.45 1.21
CA THR A 33 -15.32 1.99 1.29
C THR A 33 -14.28 1.31 0.40
N PHE A 34 -13.85 1.93 -0.69
CA PHE A 34 -12.71 1.46 -1.46
C PHE A 34 -11.41 1.50 -0.63
N PHE A 35 -11.12 2.64 0.01
CA PHE A 35 -9.93 2.76 0.85
C PHE A 35 -10.03 1.91 2.13
N TYR A 36 -11.22 1.71 2.71
CA TYR A 36 -11.42 0.80 3.84
C TYR A 36 -11.12 -0.65 3.45
N ALA A 37 -11.63 -1.07 2.27
CA ALA A 37 -11.32 -2.39 1.74
C ALA A 37 -9.83 -2.57 1.46
N LEU A 38 -9.16 -1.53 0.93
CA LEU A 38 -7.72 -1.54 0.69
C LEU A 38 -6.94 -1.59 2.02
N SER A 39 -7.28 -0.74 3.00
CA SER A 39 -6.66 -0.74 4.33
C SER A 39 -6.76 -2.09 5.02
N ALA A 40 -7.91 -2.78 4.90
CA ALA A 40 -8.09 -4.11 5.46
C ALA A 40 -7.12 -5.17 4.90
N LEU A 41 -6.54 -4.92 3.70
CA LEU A 41 -5.60 -5.85 3.06
C LEU A 41 -4.14 -5.65 3.54
N PHE A 42 -3.81 -4.48 4.09
CA PHE A 42 -2.42 -4.15 4.43
C PHE A 42 -1.85 -5.02 5.55
N PRO A 43 -2.46 -5.19 6.74
CA PRO A 43 -1.77 -5.84 7.87
C PRO A 43 -1.23 -7.23 7.55
N ASP A 44 -2.03 -8.09 6.96
CA ASP A 44 -1.59 -9.44 6.58
C ASP A 44 -0.79 -9.46 5.28
N GLY A 45 -1.04 -8.50 4.38
CA GLY A 45 -0.26 -8.30 3.16
C GLY A 45 1.19 -7.97 3.47
N GLU A 46 1.42 -7.00 4.34
CA GLU A 46 2.76 -6.54 4.78
C GLU A 46 3.49 -7.63 5.58
N ARG A 47 2.79 -8.35 6.45
CA ARG A 47 3.34 -9.55 7.11
C ARG A 47 3.79 -10.60 6.08
N PHE A 48 3.05 -10.75 4.98
CA PHE A 48 3.45 -11.64 3.90
C PHE A 48 4.66 -11.11 3.14
N PHE A 49 4.78 -9.79 2.92
CA PHE A 49 5.96 -9.19 2.28
C PHE A 49 7.22 -9.47 3.09
N ILE A 50 7.17 -9.19 4.40
CA ILE A 50 8.25 -9.53 5.34
C ILE A 50 8.61 -11.03 5.25
N HIS A 51 7.61 -11.92 5.28
CA HIS A 51 7.82 -13.36 5.19
C HIS A 51 8.51 -13.76 3.88
N SER A 52 8.08 -13.22 2.74
CA SER A 52 8.61 -13.58 1.44
C SER A 52 10.07 -13.15 1.24
N VAL A 53 10.43 -11.95 1.72
CA VAL A 53 11.81 -11.44 1.70
C VAL A 53 12.71 -12.24 2.64
N ARG A 54 12.21 -12.60 3.83
CA ARG A 54 12.96 -13.44 4.81
C ARG A 54 13.34 -14.81 4.28
N ASN A 55 12.63 -15.37 3.31
CA ASN A 55 12.99 -16.65 2.68
C ASN A 55 14.39 -16.61 2.00
N TYR A 56 14.90 -15.42 1.70
CA TYR A 56 16.20 -15.23 1.04
C TYR A 56 17.28 -14.62 1.95
N ARG A 57 16.93 -14.25 3.19
CA ARG A 57 17.78 -13.50 4.12
C ARG A 57 19.19 -14.06 4.24
N ASP A 58 19.33 -15.40 4.39
CA ASP A 58 20.62 -16.04 4.63
C ASP A 58 21.46 -16.18 3.33
N GLN A 59 20.86 -15.90 2.18
CA GLN A 59 21.53 -15.97 0.88
C GLN A 59 22.11 -14.60 0.46
N ILE A 60 21.61 -13.50 1.05
CA ILE A 60 22.05 -12.13 0.74
C ILE A 60 23.49 -11.94 1.23
N LYS A 61 24.37 -11.49 0.34
CA LYS A 61 25.79 -11.21 0.64
C LYS A 61 26.11 -9.71 0.70
N ASP A 62 25.38 -8.90 -0.06
CA ASP A 62 25.55 -7.45 -0.09
C ASP A 62 25.08 -6.82 1.23
N GLU A 63 26.01 -6.19 1.96
CA GLU A 63 25.71 -5.57 3.28
C GLU A 63 24.73 -4.40 3.15
N THR A 64 24.80 -3.64 2.06
CA THR A 64 23.85 -2.55 1.79
C THR A 64 22.44 -3.09 1.63
N LEU A 65 22.28 -4.15 0.86
CA LEU A 65 20.98 -4.80 0.69
C LEU A 65 20.47 -5.42 2.00
N LYS A 66 21.36 -6.00 2.82
CA LYS A 66 20.98 -6.48 4.16
C LYS A 66 20.44 -5.37 5.06
N GLU A 67 21.07 -4.20 5.02
CA GLU A 67 20.62 -3.04 5.78
C GLU A 67 19.28 -2.53 5.27
N GLN A 68 19.12 -2.41 3.96
CA GLN A 68 17.85 -2.03 3.33
C GLN A 68 16.72 -3.03 3.68
N ILE A 69 17.00 -4.33 3.70
CA ILE A 69 16.02 -5.35 4.14
C ILE A 69 15.66 -5.17 5.62
N ARG A 70 16.59 -4.82 6.49
CA ARG A 70 16.26 -4.52 7.90
C ARG A 70 15.34 -3.32 8.02
N GLY A 71 15.63 -2.25 7.28
CA GLY A 71 14.79 -1.06 7.20
C GLY A 71 13.39 -1.37 6.67
N PHE A 72 13.31 -2.08 5.54
CA PHE A 72 12.05 -2.55 4.93
C PHE A 72 11.19 -3.34 5.92
N ILE A 73 11.77 -4.35 6.58
CA ILE A 73 11.05 -5.16 7.58
C ILE A 73 10.50 -4.30 8.72
N GLY A 74 11.27 -3.28 9.14
CA GLY A 74 10.83 -2.36 10.18
C GLY A 74 9.69 -1.45 9.74
N GLN A 75 9.77 -0.86 8.53
CA GLN A 75 8.72 -0.02 7.96
C GLN A 75 7.43 -0.83 7.76
N GLU A 76 7.50 -1.99 7.11
CA GLU A 76 6.35 -2.88 6.89
C GLU A 76 5.68 -3.32 8.21
N ALA A 77 6.46 -3.57 9.26
CA ALA A 77 5.91 -3.90 10.57
C ALA A 77 5.13 -2.74 11.19
N HIS A 78 5.60 -1.49 11.03
CA HIS A 78 4.90 -0.30 11.52
C HIS A 78 3.67 0.04 10.67
N HIS A 79 3.74 -0.17 9.34
CA HIS A 79 2.58 -0.05 8.45
C HIS A 79 1.45 -0.98 8.91
N GLY A 80 1.77 -2.28 9.10
CA GLY A 80 0.79 -3.26 9.55
C GLY A 80 0.12 -2.90 10.86
N ILE A 81 0.88 -2.41 11.86
CA ILE A 81 0.35 -1.96 13.15
C ILE A 81 -0.59 -0.75 12.98
N SER A 82 -0.19 0.22 12.16
CA SER A 82 -0.98 1.44 11.93
C SER A 82 -2.28 1.14 11.18
N HIS A 83 -2.23 0.30 10.15
CA HIS A 83 -3.43 -0.16 9.44
C HIS A 83 -4.34 -1.02 10.31
N GLU A 84 -3.79 -1.84 11.20
CA GLU A 84 -4.59 -2.62 12.16
C GLU A 84 -5.36 -1.71 13.12
N ALA A 85 -4.71 -0.66 13.65
CA ALA A 85 -5.37 0.32 14.50
C ALA A 85 -6.49 1.07 13.75
N LEU A 86 -6.24 1.51 12.52
CA LEU A 86 -7.26 2.15 11.67
C LEU A 86 -8.42 1.19 11.35
N ASN A 87 -8.13 -0.06 11.01
CA ASN A 87 -9.15 -1.08 10.71
C ASN A 87 -10.04 -1.35 11.92
N ASN A 88 -9.48 -1.34 13.13
CA ASN A 88 -10.23 -1.47 14.38
C ASN A 88 -11.17 -0.25 14.59
N ALA A 89 -10.67 0.97 14.35
CA ALA A 89 -11.50 2.17 14.43
C ALA A 89 -12.67 2.12 13.42
N ILE A 90 -12.41 1.71 12.18
CA ILE A 90 -13.45 1.56 11.15
C ILE A 90 -14.44 0.44 11.52
N THR A 91 -13.97 -0.64 12.13
CA THR A 91 -14.85 -1.73 12.62
C THR A 91 -15.76 -1.22 13.73
N ASN A 92 -15.25 -0.39 14.65
CA ASN A 92 -16.04 0.24 15.71
C ASN A 92 -17.11 1.20 15.16
N MET A 93 -16.92 1.75 13.98
CA MET A 93 -17.95 2.53 13.26
C MET A 93 -19.04 1.65 12.60
N GLY A 94 -18.97 0.34 12.76
CA GLY A 94 -19.96 -0.63 12.28
C GLY A 94 -19.67 -1.22 10.89
N PHE A 95 -18.49 -0.99 10.32
CA PHE A 95 -18.08 -1.69 9.09
C PHE A 95 -17.45 -3.06 9.45
N PRO A 96 -17.82 -4.17 8.79
CA PRO A 96 -17.34 -5.52 9.15
C PRO A 96 -15.94 -5.81 8.56
N LEU A 97 -14.93 -4.96 8.88
CA LEU A 97 -13.56 -5.15 8.39
C LEU A 97 -12.90 -6.39 8.99
N ASP A 98 -13.23 -6.74 10.23
CA ASP A 98 -12.79 -7.96 10.90
C ASP A 98 -13.00 -9.23 10.04
N ARG A 99 -14.15 -9.30 9.36
CA ARG A 99 -14.46 -10.41 8.46
C ARG A 99 -13.64 -10.40 7.19
N ILE A 100 -13.30 -9.22 6.66
CA ILE A 100 -12.43 -9.08 5.48
C ILE A 100 -11.02 -9.51 5.86
N VAL A 101 -10.51 -9.02 6.97
CA VAL A 101 -9.20 -9.38 7.53
C VAL A 101 -9.10 -10.89 7.75
N GLY A 102 -10.13 -11.53 8.36
CA GLY A 102 -10.14 -12.99 8.56
C GLY A 102 -10.07 -13.79 7.25
N LYS A 103 -10.75 -13.31 6.18
CA LYS A 103 -10.66 -13.94 4.84
C LYS A 103 -9.28 -13.74 4.21
N LEU A 104 -8.68 -12.57 4.39
CA LEU A 104 -7.34 -12.31 3.91
C LEU A 104 -6.31 -13.17 4.63
N HIS A 105 -6.41 -13.30 5.94
CA HIS A 105 -5.52 -14.16 6.73
C HIS A 105 -5.48 -15.59 6.16
N GLN A 106 -6.65 -16.19 5.93
CA GLN A 106 -6.74 -17.52 5.30
C GLN A 106 -6.07 -17.56 3.91
N ARG A 107 -6.22 -16.48 3.14
CA ARG A 107 -5.60 -16.36 1.82
C ARG A 107 -4.08 -16.26 1.91
N VAL A 108 -3.56 -15.49 2.84
CA VAL A 108 -2.11 -15.35 3.07
C VAL A 108 -1.50 -16.69 3.48
N GLU A 109 -2.15 -17.44 4.39
CA GLU A 109 -1.69 -18.77 4.77
C GLU A 109 -1.68 -19.75 3.58
N PHE A 110 -2.62 -19.61 2.66
CA PHE A 110 -2.59 -20.36 1.40
C PHE A 110 -1.43 -19.93 0.48
N LEU A 111 -1.18 -18.62 0.36
CA LEU A 111 -0.09 -18.09 -0.49
C LEU A 111 1.30 -18.49 0.03
N LYS A 112 1.48 -18.63 1.34
CA LYS A 112 2.73 -19.14 1.96
C LYS A 112 3.07 -20.57 1.55
N LYS A 113 2.11 -21.34 1.01
CA LYS A 113 2.36 -22.69 0.48
C LYS A 113 2.99 -22.69 -0.92
N PHE A 114 3.06 -21.55 -1.59
CA PHE A 114 3.72 -21.45 -2.89
C PHE A 114 5.25 -21.43 -2.72
N SER A 115 5.96 -21.68 -3.83
CA SER A 115 7.43 -21.61 -3.80
C SER A 115 7.91 -20.20 -3.37
N PRO A 116 9.07 -20.09 -2.69
CA PRO A 116 9.64 -18.80 -2.30
C PRO A 116 9.73 -17.81 -3.46
N ALA A 117 10.07 -18.27 -4.67
CA ALA A 117 10.14 -17.43 -5.87
C ALA A 117 8.78 -16.82 -6.25
N ARG A 118 7.69 -17.59 -6.14
CA ARG A 118 6.33 -17.06 -6.39
C ARG A 118 5.87 -16.11 -5.30
N GLN A 119 6.20 -16.39 -4.05
CA GLN A 119 5.91 -15.50 -2.93
C GLN A 119 6.59 -14.16 -3.12
N LEU A 120 7.89 -14.17 -3.41
CA LEU A 120 8.66 -12.95 -3.62
C LEU A 120 8.19 -12.19 -4.89
N ALA A 121 7.85 -12.89 -5.98
CA ALA A 121 7.26 -12.27 -7.17
C ALA A 121 5.94 -11.55 -6.87
N LEU A 122 5.12 -12.10 -5.95
CA LEU A 122 3.88 -11.46 -5.51
C LEU A 122 4.18 -10.20 -4.70
N THR A 123 5.13 -10.25 -3.77
CA THR A 123 5.57 -9.06 -3.01
C THR A 123 6.07 -7.99 -3.96
N VAL A 124 6.97 -8.30 -4.90
CA VAL A 124 7.47 -7.34 -5.90
C VAL A 124 6.34 -6.70 -6.72
N ALA A 125 5.30 -7.46 -7.04
CA ALA A 125 4.14 -6.92 -7.77
C ALA A 125 3.30 -5.97 -6.89
N MET A 126 3.09 -6.31 -5.62
CA MET A 126 2.35 -5.46 -4.68
C MET A 126 3.12 -4.19 -4.33
N GLU A 127 4.41 -4.29 -4.04
CA GLU A 127 5.31 -3.17 -3.80
C GLU A 127 5.30 -2.16 -4.95
N HIS A 128 5.29 -2.63 -6.19
CA HIS A 128 5.18 -1.73 -7.33
C HIS A 128 3.80 -1.06 -7.43
N PHE A 129 2.74 -1.75 -7.04
CA PHE A 129 1.40 -1.18 -6.97
C PHE A 129 1.32 -0.10 -5.88
N THR A 130 1.81 -0.37 -4.66
CA THR A 130 1.78 0.56 -3.54
C THR A 130 2.67 1.78 -3.80
N ALA A 131 3.89 1.58 -4.33
CA ALA A 131 4.78 2.67 -4.73
C ALA A 131 4.19 3.55 -5.85
N SER A 132 3.44 2.97 -6.80
CA SER A 132 2.74 3.75 -7.84
C SER A 132 1.59 4.56 -7.27
N LEU A 133 0.87 4.02 -6.28
CA LEU A 133 -0.18 4.74 -5.55
C LEU A 133 0.42 5.85 -4.69
N ALA A 134 1.51 5.57 -3.99
CA ALA A 134 2.26 6.52 -3.18
C ALA A 134 2.78 7.69 -4.03
N GLU A 135 3.36 7.41 -5.21
CA GLU A 135 3.76 8.46 -6.16
C GLU A 135 2.60 9.40 -6.50
N PHE A 136 1.42 8.82 -6.76
CA PHE A 136 0.24 9.61 -7.09
C PHE A 136 -0.19 10.50 -5.92
N LEU A 137 -0.27 9.95 -4.70
CA LEU A 137 -0.70 10.69 -3.52
C LEU A 137 0.29 11.81 -3.16
N LEU A 138 1.59 11.55 -3.21
CA LEU A 138 2.61 12.56 -2.93
C LEU A 138 2.72 13.66 -3.99
N LYS A 139 2.34 13.36 -5.25
CA LYS A 139 2.24 14.36 -6.33
C LYS A 139 0.97 15.21 -6.27
N ASN A 140 -0.08 14.68 -5.66
CA ASN A 140 -1.41 15.32 -5.61
C ASN A 140 -1.97 15.27 -4.18
N PRO A 141 -1.25 15.77 -3.15
CA PRO A 141 -1.67 15.65 -1.76
C PRO A 141 -3.02 16.34 -1.49
N GLU A 142 -3.38 17.33 -2.31
CA GLU A 142 -4.67 18.03 -2.26
C GLU A 142 -5.88 17.10 -2.43
N ILE A 143 -5.70 15.92 -3.00
CA ILE A 143 -6.80 14.94 -3.15
C ILE A 143 -7.26 14.39 -1.79
N LEU A 144 -6.43 14.51 -0.78
CA LEU A 144 -6.70 14.10 0.60
C LEU A 144 -7.13 15.26 1.52
N ASP A 145 -7.27 16.50 1.03
CA ASP A 145 -7.61 17.66 1.87
C ASP A 145 -8.99 17.54 2.52
N ASP A 146 -9.93 16.88 1.85
CA ASP A 146 -11.26 16.59 2.39
C ASP A 146 -11.34 15.19 3.08
N ALA A 147 -10.22 14.54 3.30
CA ALA A 147 -10.17 13.29 4.05
C ALA A 147 -10.11 13.54 5.56
N ASP A 148 -10.50 12.54 6.35
CA ASP A 148 -10.28 12.56 7.79
C ASP A 148 -8.78 12.77 8.08
N PRO A 149 -8.41 13.67 9.01
CA PRO A 149 -7.01 14.00 9.28
C PRO A 149 -6.15 12.79 9.63
N THR A 150 -6.66 11.86 10.43
CA THR A 150 -5.93 10.63 10.79
C THR A 150 -5.62 9.79 9.56
N VAL A 151 -6.60 9.60 8.69
CA VAL A 151 -6.45 8.84 7.44
C VAL A 151 -5.49 9.56 6.49
N ARG A 152 -5.61 10.89 6.35
CA ARG A 152 -4.72 11.71 5.52
C ARG A 152 -3.27 11.60 5.97
N HIS A 153 -3.01 11.76 7.26
CA HIS A 153 -1.67 11.70 7.83
C HIS A 153 -1.06 10.30 7.63
N MET A 154 -1.84 9.25 7.90
CA MET A 154 -1.37 7.88 7.73
C MET A 154 -1.04 7.55 6.28
N LEU A 155 -1.88 7.95 5.33
CA LEU A 155 -1.63 7.68 3.91
C LEU A 155 -0.42 8.44 3.37
N LEU A 156 -0.20 9.69 3.77
CA LEU A 156 0.97 10.46 3.32
C LEU A 156 2.26 9.91 3.93
N TRP A 157 2.28 9.58 5.23
CA TRP A 157 3.44 8.95 5.86
C TRP A 157 3.77 7.61 5.20
N HIS A 158 2.79 6.73 5.05
CA HIS A 158 2.94 5.44 4.40
C HIS A 158 3.49 5.62 2.98
N SER A 159 2.96 6.60 2.23
CA SER A 159 3.44 6.90 0.87
C SER A 159 4.92 7.32 0.83
N VAL A 160 5.42 8.04 1.84
CA VAL A 160 6.85 8.38 1.93
C VAL A 160 7.68 7.10 2.08
N GLU A 161 7.32 6.24 3.02
CA GLU A 161 8.06 5.01 3.29
C GLU A 161 7.97 4.00 2.12
N GLU A 162 6.84 3.92 1.41
CA GLU A 162 6.69 3.14 0.17
C GLU A 162 7.69 3.55 -0.93
N ILE A 163 7.96 4.85 -1.07
CA ILE A 163 8.96 5.31 -2.04
C ILE A 163 10.38 5.00 -1.56
N GLU A 164 10.66 5.09 -0.26
CA GLU A 164 11.98 4.79 0.30
C GLU A 164 12.39 3.33 0.04
N HIS A 165 11.48 2.39 0.24
CA HIS A 165 11.79 0.96 0.17
C HIS A 165 11.36 0.24 -1.12
N LYS A 166 10.75 0.93 -2.09
CA LYS A 166 10.16 0.37 -3.33
C LYS A 166 11.02 -0.63 -4.11
N ALA A 167 12.33 -0.62 -3.94
CA ALA A 167 13.25 -1.47 -4.68
C ALA A 167 13.75 -2.69 -3.90
N VAL A 168 13.54 -2.75 -2.59
CA VAL A 168 14.15 -3.78 -1.73
C VAL A 168 13.73 -5.19 -2.17
N ALA A 169 12.45 -5.46 -2.21
CA ALA A 169 11.93 -6.77 -2.64
C ALA A 169 12.31 -7.08 -4.10
N PHE A 170 12.36 -6.06 -4.96
CA PHE A 170 12.76 -6.20 -6.36
C PHE A 170 14.24 -6.59 -6.48
N ASP A 171 15.14 -5.98 -5.71
CA ASP A 171 16.57 -6.28 -5.74
C ASP A 171 16.83 -7.70 -5.25
N VAL A 172 16.16 -8.13 -4.17
CA VAL A 172 16.22 -9.53 -3.71
C VAL A 172 15.72 -10.49 -4.82
N TYR A 173 14.60 -10.15 -5.49
CA TYR A 173 14.07 -10.95 -6.58
C TYR A 173 15.03 -11.06 -7.74
N ARG A 174 15.60 -9.94 -8.17
CA ARG A 174 16.54 -9.88 -9.30
C ARG A 174 17.81 -10.71 -9.04
N GLU A 175 18.33 -10.66 -7.80
CA GLU A 175 19.56 -11.38 -7.43
C GLU A 175 19.35 -12.89 -7.31
N HIS A 176 18.21 -13.33 -6.75
CA HIS A 176 18.01 -14.73 -6.37
C HIS A 176 17.01 -15.51 -7.24
N VAL A 177 16.16 -14.83 -8.00
CA VAL A 177 15.17 -15.47 -8.85
C VAL A 177 15.37 -15.11 -10.32
N GLY A 178 15.39 -13.82 -10.66
CA GLY A 178 15.70 -13.28 -12.00
C GLY A 178 14.72 -13.68 -13.11
N ASP A 179 13.61 -14.33 -12.83
CA ASP A 179 12.64 -14.81 -13.83
C ASP A 179 11.67 -13.69 -14.24
N GLU A 180 11.97 -13.05 -15.37
CA GLU A 180 11.15 -11.98 -15.94
C GLU A 180 9.73 -12.42 -16.32
N PHE A 181 9.56 -13.66 -16.78
CA PHE A 181 8.24 -14.18 -17.14
C PHE A 181 7.38 -14.38 -15.90
N LEU A 182 7.93 -15.00 -14.86
CA LEU A 182 7.26 -15.18 -13.57
C LEU A 182 6.85 -13.83 -12.97
N ARG A 183 7.77 -12.85 -12.97
CA ARG A 183 7.51 -11.48 -12.47
C ARG A 183 6.30 -10.85 -13.14
N LYS A 184 6.29 -10.82 -14.47
CA LYS A 184 5.22 -10.20 -15.27
C LYS A 184 3.90 -10.96 -15.14
N ARG A 185 3.93 -12.30 -15.17
CA ARG A 185 2.75 -13.15 -15.00
C ARG A 185 2.09 -12.96 -13.64
N VAL A 186 2.90 -12.95 -12.57
CA VAL A 186 2.39 -12.76 -11.22
C VAL A 186 1.80 -11.35 -11.06
N MET A 187 2.39 -10.31 -11.63
CA MET A 187 1.81 -8.97 -11.66
C MET A 187 0.39 -8.98 -12.25
N VAL A 188 0.19 -9.56 -13.44
CA VAL A 188 -1.14 -9.60 -14.07
C VAL A 188 -2.16 -10.32 -13.19
N ILE A 189 -1.80 -11.52 -12.71
CA ILE A 189 -2.72 -12.35 -11.89
C ILE A 189 -3.06 -11.64 -10.59
N SER A 190 -2.06 -11.03 -9.94
CA SER A 190 -2.26 -10.37 -8.66
C SER A 190 -3.10 -9.09 -8.80
N MET A 191 -2.92 -8.30 -9.86
CA MET A 191 -3.74 -7.11 -10.11
C MET A 191 -5.20 -7.48 -10.37
N ILE A 192 -5.47 -8.47 -11.22
CA ILE A 192 -6.82 -8.96 -11.46
C ILE A 192 -7.46 -9.44 -10.14
N SER A 193 -6.71 -10.23 -9.36
CA SER A 193 -7.19 -10.75 -8.07
C SER A 193 -7.43 -9.62 -7.05
N LEU A 194 -6.55 -8.62 -6.99
CA LEU A 194 -6.67 -7.48 -6.08
C LEU A 194 -7.92 -6.66 -6.40
N PHE A 195 -8.07 -6.19 -7.64
CA PHE A 195 -9.21 -5.35 -8.02
C PHE A 195 -10.55 -6.09 -7.92
N ALA A 196 -10.60 -7.38 -8.26
CA ALA A 196 -11.80 -8.19 -8.07
C ALA A 196 -12.19 -8.28 -6.58
N ARG A 197 -11.22 -8.44 -5.68
CA ARG A 197 -11.46 -8.47 -4.22
C ARG A 197 -11.88 -7.12 -3.69
N LEU A 198 -11.18 -6.05 -4.09
CA LEU A 198 -11.54 -4.69 -3.68
C LEU A 198 -12.97 -4.37 -4.06
N ALA A 199 -13.38 -4.67 -5.31
CA ALA A 199 -14.75 -4.49 -5.74
C ALA A 199 -15.75 -5.33 -4.92
N MET A 200 -15.44 -6.60 -4.67
CA MET A 200 -16.28 -7.48 -3.86
C MET A 200 -16.41 -6.98 -2.42
N TYR A 201 -15.30 -6.58 -1.79
CA TYR A 201 -15.31 -6.07 -0.42
C TYR A 201 -15.98 -4.71 -0.32
N GLN A 202 -15.78 -3.82 -1.28
CA GLN A 202 -16.49 -2.55 -1.36
C GLN A 202 -18.01 -2.74 -1.41
N VAL A 203 -18.50 -3.63 -2.28
CA VAL A 203 -19.93 -3.96 -2.35
C VAL A 203 -20.42 -4.54 -1.02
N TRP A 204 -19.62 -5.37 -0.37
CA TRP A 204 -20.00 -5.93 0.92
C TRP A 204 -20.05 -4.86 2.03
N LEU A 205 -19.09 -3.95 2.09
CA LEU A 205 -19.08 -2.84 3.05
C LEU A 205 -20.30 -1.91 2.84
N LEU A 206 -20.63 -1.55 1.59
CA LEU A 206 -21.82 -0.75 1.29
C LEU A 206 -23.11 -1.44 1.72
N ARG A 207 -23.25 -2.73 1.41
CA ARG A 207 -24.43 -3.53 1.82
C ARG A 207 -24.56 -3.65 3.34
N SER A 208 -23.46 -3.80 4.06
CA SER A 208 -23.47 -3.89 5.52
C SER A 208 -24.04 -2.62 6.17
N GLN A 209 -23.83 -1.47 5.54
CA GLN A 209 -24.36 -0.18 5.99
C GLN A 209 -25.79 0.10 5.49
N ARG A 210 -26.41 -0.81 4.72
CA ARG A 210 -27.68 -0.60 4.03
C ARG A 210 -27.70 0.72 3.24
N HIS A 211 -26.53 1.11 2.70
CA HIS A 211 -26.34 2.35 1.99
C HIS A 211 -26.34 2.09 0.47
N PHE A 212 -27.17 2.86 -0.24
CA PHE A 212 -27.16 2.92 -1.70
C PHE A 212 -26.55 4.26 -2.10
N PRO A 213 -25.36 4.24 -2.75
CA PRO A 213 -24.70 5.48 -3.16
C PRO A 213 -25.60 6.31 -4.09
N SER A 214 -25.68 7.60 -3.82
CA SER A 214 -26.41 8.56 -4.65
C SER A 214 -25.71 8.77 -6.00
N TRP A 215 -26.44 9.33 -6.97
CA TRP A 215 -25.85 9.70 -8.26
C TRP A 215 -24.68 10.70 -8.12
N ARG A 216 -24.76 11.58 -7.14
CA ARG A 216 -23.68 12.51 -6.81
C ARG A 216 -22.42 11.76 -6.37
N GLU A 217 -22.53 10.79 -5.45
CA GLU A 217 -21.39 9.98 -5.00
C GLU A 217 -20.77 9.18 -6.14
N TRP A 218 -21.58 8.62 -7.04
CA TRP A 218 -21.09 7.94 -8.24
C TRP A 218 -20.29 8.87 -9.16
N LYS A 219 -20.81 10.07 -9.43
CA LYS A 219 -20.12 11.08 -10.26
C LYS A 219 -18.79 11.48 -9.64
N GLU A 220 -18.79 11.81 -8.34
CA GLU A 220 -17.59 12.19 -7.60
C GLU A 220 -16.56 11.06 -7.58
N ALA A 221 -16.96 9.82 -7.28
CA ALA A 221 -16.10 8.66 -7.28
C ALA A 221 -15.52 8.37 -8.67
N THR A 222 -16.32 8.51 -9.73
CA THR A 222 -15.83 8.33 -11.11
C THR A 222 -14.75 9.35 -11.45
N VAL A 223 -14.95 10.63 -11.09
CA VAL A 223 -13.94 11.68 -11.30
C VAL A 223 -12.69 11.41 -10.45
N PHE A 224 -12.86 10.99 -9.18
CA PHE A 224 -11.78 10.69 -8.26
C PHE A 224 -10.90 9.52 -8.76
N PHE A 225 -11.50 8.44 -9.24
CA PHE A 225 -10.75 7.26 -9.68
C PHE A 225 -10.27 7.36 -11.13
N TRP A 226 -11.07 7.92 -12.04
CA TRP A 226 -10.86 7.82 -13.49
C TRP A 226 -10.75 9.16 -14.22
N GLY A 227 -10.94 10.28 -13.53
CA GLY A 227 -10.81 11.63 -14.11
C GLY A 227 -9.41 11.91 -14.68
N LYS A 228 -9.16 13.13 -15.15
CA LYS A 228 -7.87 13.53 -15.73
C LYS A 228 -6.70 13.33 -14.75
N LYS A 229 -6.93 13.59 -13.46
CA LYS A 229 -6.03 13.32 -12.33
C LYS A 229 -6.62 12.21 -11.45
N GLY A 230 -7.08 11.12 -12.05
CA GLY A 230 -7.74 10.04 -11.31
C GLY A 230 -6.74 9.07 -10.72
N VAL A 231 -6.95 8.69 -9.46
CA VAL A 231 -6.07 7.80 -8.68
C VAL A 231 -5.77 6.49 -9.42
N LEU A 232 -6.81 5.77 -9.85
CA LEU A 232 -6.62 4.49 -10.55
C LEU A 232 -6.09 4.66 -11.96
N ARG A 233 -6.54 5.71 -12.67
CA ARG A 233 -6.04 6.00 -14.01
C ARG A 233 -4.54 6.25 -14.05
N ASP A 234 -4.03 6.99 -13.07
CA ASP A 234 -2.59 7.30 -13.00
C ASP A 234 -1.79 6.11 -12.48
N ASN A 235 -2.32 5.41 -11.49
CA ASN A 235 -1.73 4.17 -10.98
C ASN A 235 -1.56 3.12 -12.09
N MET A 236 -2.55 2.94 -12.97
CA MET A 236 -2.44 2.01 -14.11
C MET A 236 -1.31 2.37 -15.07
N LYS A 237 -1.00 3.66 -15.26
CA LYS A 237 0.17 4.08 -16.05
C LYS A 237 1.49 3.72 -15.36
N GLY A 238 1.55 3.88 -14.02
CA GLY A 238 2.68 3.44 -13.20
C GLY A 238 2.91 1.94 -13.34
N LEU A 239 1.84 1.14 -13.20
CA LEU A 239 1.88 -0.31 -13.35
C LEU A 239 2.36 -0.78 -14.72
N ALA A 240 2.04 -0.05 -15.79
CA ALA A 240 2.49 -0.40 -17.15
C ALA A 240 4.02 -0.40 -17.29
N LYS A 241 4.73 0.45 -16.54
CA LYS A 241 6.20 0.52 -16.55
C LYS A 241 6.85 -0.77 -16.08
N PHE A 242 6.20 -1.52 -15.19
CA PHE A 242 6.67 -2.79 -14.66
C PHE A 242 6.93 -3.85 -15.75
N PHE A 243 6.22 -3.77 -16.87
CA PHE A 243 6.31 -4.76 -17.95
C PHE A 243 7.49 -4.52 -18.90
N LYS A 244 8.18 -3.40 -18.77
CA LYS A 244 9.39 -3.10 -19.56
C LYS A 244 10.47 -4.16 -19.25
N THR A 245 11.15 -4.62 -20.29
CA THR A 245 12.30 -5.51 -20.16
C THR A 245 13.46 -4.76 -19.50
N GLY A 246 14.09 -5.39 -18.52
CA GLY A 246 15.15 -4.76 -17.71
C GLY A 246 14.66 -3.65 -16.78
N PHE A 247 13.36 -3.56 -16.53
CA PHE A 247 12.79 -2.59 -15.61
C PHE A 247 13.42 -2.71 -14.22
N HIS A 248 13.64 -1.54 -13.61
CA HIS A 248 14.01 -1.44 -12.20
C HIS A 248 13.18 -0.32 -11.53
N PRO A 249 12.73 -0.45 -10.26
CA PRO A 249 11.96 0.60 -9.59
C PRO A 249 12.64 1.97 -9.58
N TRP A 250 13.97 2.01 -9.51
CA TRP A 250 14.75 3.26 -9.60
C TRP A 250 14.90 3.86 -11.00
N ASP A 251 14.35 3.21 -12.04
CA ASP A 251 14.20 3.86 -13.37
C ASP A 251 13.15 4.99 -13.32
N ILE A 252 12.35 5.01 -12.26
CA ILE A 252 11.37 6.07 -11.97
C ILE A 252 11.98 6.94 -10.88
N ASP A 253 12.38 8.16 -11.24
CA ASP A 253 12.88 9.13 -10.25
C ASP A 253 11.72 9.69 -9.42
N GLN A 254 11.74 9.40 -8.13
CA GLN A 254 10.75 9.81 -7.15
C GLN A 254 11.40 10.41 -5.89
N ASN A 255 12.75 10.53 -5.86
CA ASN A 255 13.46 11.01 -4.68
C ASN A 255 12.98 12.41 -4.27
N TYR A 256 12.71 13.30 -5.23
CA TYR A 256 12.20 14.64 -4.96
C TYR A 256 10.87 14.66 -4.21
N LEU A 257 10.12 13.55 -4.20
CA LEU A 257 8.85 13.45 -3.46
C LEU A 257 9.08 13.27 -1.97
N ILE A 258 10.14 12.58 -1.59
CA ILE A 258 10.47 12.22 -0.21
C ILE A 258 11.57 13.12 0.40
N GLU A 259 12.32 13.83 -0.42
CA GLU A 259 13.28 14.84 0.07
C GLU A 259 12.57 15.89 0.93
N ASN A 260 13.10 16.11 2.14
CA ASN A 260 12.56 17.07 3.11
C ASN A 260 11.06 16.85 3.41
N TRP A 261 10.60 15.58 3.44
CA TRP A 261 9.19 15.26 3.68
C TRP A 261 8.69 15.83 5.02
N GLU A 262 9.54 15.92 6.04
CA GLU A 262 9.22 16.48 7.36
C GLU A 262 8.90 17.98 7.27
N GLU A 263 9.58 18.71 6.40
CA GLU A 263 9.30 20.12 6.12
C GLU A 263 8.03 20.30 5.29
N LYS A 264 7.77 19.37 4.36
CA LYS A 264 6.56 19.37 3.52
C LYS A 264 5.30 19.02 4.33
N TYR A 265 5.45 18.13 5.32
CA TYR A 265 4.35 17.59 6.12
C TYR A 265 4.66 17.69 7.63
N PRO A 266 4.83 18.92 8.18
CA PRO A 266 5.27 19.12 9.56
C PRO A 266 4.29 18.55 10.60
N ASP A 267 3.00 18.51 10.27
CA ASP A 267 1.98 17.94 11.15
C ASP A 267 2.11 16.42 11.28
N ILE A 268 2.56 15.76 10.20
CA ILE A 268 2.83 14.32 10.22
C ILE A 268 4.13 14.05 10.98
N ALA A 269 5.18 14.83 10.72
CA ALA A 269 6.47 14.67 11.39
C ALA A 269 6.37 14.74 12.92
N LYS A 270 5.47 15.60 13.45
CA LYS A 270 5.19 15.69 14.91
C LYS A 270 4.56 14.45 15.52
N LEU A 271 3.97 13.57 14.72
CA LEU A 271 3.36 12.32 15.19
C LEU A 271 4.39 11.20 15.37
N GLN A 272 5.64 11.42 14.96
CA GLN A 272 6.70 10.42 15.15
C GLN A 272 7.06 10.30 16.63
N VAL A 273 7.03 9.06 17.13
CA VAL A 273 7.41 8.71 18.50
C VAL A 273 8.89 8.31 18.51
N GLN A 274 9.64 8.85 19.47
CA GLN A 274 11.05 8.52 19.66
C GLN A 274 11.23 7.08 20.18
#